data_ec432236fd3c8b63399eaf01e0618a35
#
_entry.id   ec432236fd3c8b63399eaf01e0618a35
#
_cell.length_a   1.000
_cell.length_b   1.000
_cell.length_c   1.000
_cell.angle_alpha   90.00
_cell.angle_beta   90.00
_cell.angle_gamma   90.00
#
_symmetry.space_group_name_H-M   'P 1'
#
loop_
_entity.id
_entity.type
_entity.pdbx_description
1 polymer ?
#
loop_
_entity_poly.entity_id
_entity_poly.type
_entity_poly.pdbx_seq_one_letter_code
_entity_poly.pdbx_strand_id
1 'polypeptide(L)'
;QLADLDDLNTETPAVRDALRDSYGFWIREVGVDGFRVDTAFYVPPDFFTDFLHADDPKRPGGLKVAAANGKPQFHLFGEGFGIDKPYEDAMARKIETYARGADGVPRLPAMINFPLYGTLGDVFARGHPPGELGFRIENMMKVHADPWRMPTFVDNHPDALAFAKRN
;
A
#
# COMPACT_ATOMS: atom_id res chain seq x y z
N GLN A 1 -7.57 8.38 -13.72
CA GLN A 1 -7.05 9.76 -13.85
C GLN A 1 -7.46 10.56 -12.62
N LEU A 2 -6.54 11.24 -11.97
CA LEU A 2 -6.80 12.07 -10.81
C LEU A 2 -6.94 13.53 -11.28
N ALA A 3 -8.15 14.04 -11.29
CA ALA A 3 -8.50 15.36 -11.85
C ALA A 3 -7.98 15.52 -13.31
N ASP A 4 -7.30 16.63 -13.61
CA ASP A 4 -6.75 16.94 -14.94
C ASP A 4 -5.26 16.57 -15.07
N LEU A 5 -4.75 15.70 -14.19
CA LEU A 5 -3.36 15.27 -14.26
C LEU A 5 -3.17 14.19 -15.33
N ASP A 6 -2.09 14.32 -16.10
CA ASP A 6 -1.64 13.29 -17.00
C ASP A 6 -1.15 12.08 -16.22
N ASP A 7 -1.33 10.89 -16.78
CA ASP A 7 -0.95 9.63 -16.17
C ASP A 7 0.05 8.88 -17.06
N LEU A 8 1.05 8.27 -16.43
CA LEU A 8 1.97 7.40 -17.13
C LEU A 8 1.25 6.09 -17.50
N ASN A 9 1.31 5.71 -18.76
CA ASN A 9 0.74 4.44 -19.20
C ASN A 9 1.57 3.26 -18.68
N THR A 10 1.29 2.83 -17.45
CA THR A 10 1.96 1.72 -16.77
C THR A 10 1.64 0.34 -17.36
N GLU A 11 0.78 0.25 -18.36
CA GLU A 11 0.55 -0.97 -19.15
C GLU A 11 1.61 -1.14 -20.24
N THR A 12 2.30 -0.05 -20.63
CA THR A 12 3.35 -0.07 -21.66
C THR A 12 4.65 -0.65 -21.11
N PRO A 13 5.24 -1.69 -21.75
CA PRO A 13 6.51 -2.29 -21.29
C PRO A 13 7.65 -1.28 -21.14
N ALA A 14 7.81 -0.35 -22.08
CA ALA A 14 8.87 0.66 -22.02
C ALA A 14 8.74 1.59 -20.79
N VAL A 15 7.51 1.90 -20.35
CA VAL A 15 7.27 2.68 -19.12
C VAL A 15 7.63 1.86 -17.89
N ARG A 16 7.24 0.59 -17.85
CA ARG A 16 7.61 -0.33 -16.75
C ARG A 16 9.13 -0.48 -16.64
N ASP A 17 9.81 -0.66 -17.74
CA ASP A 17 11.28 -0.73 -17.81
C ASP A 17 11.93 0.55 -17.25
N ALA A 18 11.49 1.71 -17.71
CA ALA A 18 12.02 3.00 -17.27
C ALA A 18 11.79 3.23 -15.76
N LEU A 19 10.64 2.82 -15.25
CA LEU A 19 10.35 2.92 -13.82
C LEU A 19 11.23 1.96 -13.00
N ARG A 20 11.44 0.71 -13.44
CA ARG A 20 12.37 -0.20 -12.77
C ARG A 20 13.81 0.33 -12.77
N ASP A 21 14.28 0.90 -13.88
CA ASP A 21 15.60 1.51 -13.95
C ASP A 21 15.73 2.70 -12.99
N SER A 22 14.76 3.61 -13.00
CA SER A 22 14.75 4.80 -12.15
C SER A 22 14.72 4.45 -10.66
N TYR A 23 13.79 3.62 -10.22
CA TYR A 23 13.68 3.27 -8.81
C TYR A 23 14.79 2.30 -8.36
N GLY A 24 15.29 1.45 -9.26
CA GLY A 24 16.49 0.68 -9.04
C GLY A 24 17.72 1.55 -8.77
N PHE A 25 17.85 2.69 -9.44
CA PHE A 25 18.89 3.68 -9.16
C PHE A 25 18.83 4.21 -7.72
N TRP A 26 17.64 4.61 -7.25
CA TRP A 26 17.48 5.11 -5.88
C TRP A 26 17.88 4.08 -4.82
N ILE A 27 17.62 2.80 -5.08
CA ILE A 27 18.03 1.71 -4.19
C ILE A 27 19.55 1.52 -4.21
N ARG A 28 20.17 1.47 -5.41
CA ARG A 28 21.60 1.17 -5.55
C ARG A 28 22.50 2.34 -5.18
N GLU A 29 22.22 3.52 -5.75
CA GLU A 29 23.14 4.66 -5.71
C GLU A 29 22.86 5.58 -4.54
N VAL A 30 21.59 5.77 -4.19
CA VAL A 30 21.21 6.63 -3.08
C VAL A 30 21.09 5.86 -1.77
N GLY A 31 20.79 4.57 -1.85
CA GLY A 31 20.74 3.69 -0.68
C GLY A 31 19.48 3.83 0.15
N VAL A 32 18.36 4.21 -0.45
CA VAL A 32 17.06 4.28 0.26
C VAL A 32 16.67 2.93 0.86
N ASP A 33 15.97 2.93 1.99
CA ASP A 33 15.57 1.73 2.74
C ASP A 33 14.12 1.29 2.50
N GLY A 34 13.36 2.08 1.76
CA GLY A 34 11.98 1.77 1.42
C GLY A 34 11.33 2.81 0.52
N PHE A 35 10.11 2.50 0.08
CA PHE A 35 9.27 3.42 -0.68
C PHE A 35 7.85 3.48 -0.12
N ARG A 36 7.26 4.66 -0.11
CA ARG A 36 5.82 4.85 -0.07
C ARG A 36 5.33 5.08 -1.50
N VAL A 37 4.40 4.27 -1.94
CA VAL A 37 3.73 4.42 -3.23
C VAL A 37 2.45 5.22 -3.03
N ASP A 38 2.47 6.46 -3.46
CA ASP A 38 1.31 7.32 -3.45
C ASP A 38 0.25 6.84 -4.44
N THR A 39 -1.03 7.04 -4.12
CA THR A 39 -2.17 6.76 -5.01
C THR A 39 -2.15 5.40 -5.73
N ALA A 40 -1.71 4.34 -5.02
CA ALA A 40 -1.56 3.00 -5.62
C ALA A 40 -2.83 2.46 -6.31
N PHE A 41 -4.02 2.88 -5.88
CA PHE A 41 -5.29 2.47 -6.48
C PHE A 41 -5.53 2.99 -7.91
N TYR A 42 -4.71 3.91 -8.38
CA TYR A 42 -4.78 4.43 -9.76
C TYR A 42 -3.86 3.67 -10.73
N VAL A 43 -3.09 2.72 -10.21
CA VAL A 43 -2.20 1.86 -11.00
C VAL A 43 -2.77 0.44 -11.03
N PRO A 44 -2.78 -0.27 -12.17
CA PRO A 44 -3.20 -1.66 -12.22
C PRO A 44 -2.38 -2.55 -11.26
N PRO A 45 -3.01 -3.46 -10.49
CA PRO A 45 -2.30 -4.26 -9.50
C PRO A 45 -1.15 -5.12 -10.06
N ASP A 46 -1.26 -5.59 -11.30
CA ASP A 46 -0.24 -6.39 -11.97
C ASP A 46 1.06 -5.60 -12.26
N PHE A 47 0.96 -4.27 -12.35
CA PHE A 47 2.13 -3.42 -12.44
C PHE A 47 3.08 -3.68 -11.27
N PHE A 48 2.56 -3.83 -10.04
CA PHE A 48 3.39 -4.05 -8.86
C PHE A 48 4.06 -5.42 -8.86
N THR A 49 3.46 -6.42 -9.48
CA THR A 49 4.13 -7.71 -9.71
C THR A 49 5.38 -7.54 -10.58
N ASP A 50 5.24 -6.83 -11.68
CA ASP A 50 6.38 -6.53 -12.56
C ASP A 50 7.41 -5.61 -11.89
N PHE A 51 6.96 -4.49 -11.36
CA PHE A 51 7.81 -3.46 -10.77
C PHE A 51 8.67 -3.96 -9.62
N LEU A 52 8.13 -4.88 -8.80
CA LEU A 52 8.80 -5.36 -7.59
C LEU A 52 9.45 -6.74 -7.75
N HIS A 53 8.89 -7.61 -8.59
CA HIS A 53 9.25 -9.02 -8.61
C HIS A 53 9.76 -9.49 -9.98
N ALA A 54 9.87 -8.60 -10.99
CA ALA A 54 10.35 -8.99 -12.32
C ALA A 54 11.65 -9.79 -12.26
N ASP A 55 11.68 -10.89 -13.05
CA ASP A 55 12.84 -11.76 -13.19
C ASP A 55 13.63 -11.43 -14.46
N ASP A 56 13.89 -10.15 -14.67
CA ASP A 56 14.67 -9.62 -15.77
C ASP A 56 16.12 -9.41 -15.31
N PRO A 57 17.12 -10.09 -15.89
CA PRO A 57 18.50 -9.93 -15.46
C PRO A 57 19.09 -8.54 -15.74
N LYS A 58 18.53 -7.79 -16.68
CA LYS A 58 18.96 -6.41 -16.99
C LYS A 58 18.24 -5.38 -16.15
N ARG A 59 16.97 -5.62 -15.85
CA ARG A 59 16.07 -4.71 -15.12
C ARG A 59 15.26 -5.48 -14.09
N PRO A 60 15.92 -6.04 -13.06
CA PRO A 60 15.23 -6.83 -12.04
C PRO A 60 14.24 -5.96 -11.26
N GLY A 61 13.22 -6.61 -10.73
CA GLY A 61 12.23 -5.95 -9.87
C GLY A 61 12.87 -5.34 -8.62
N GLY A 62 12.25 -4.28 -8.10
CA GLY A 62 12.82 -3.46 -7.02
C GLY A 62 13.22 -4.23 -5.76
N LEU A 63 12.46 -5.25 -5.36
CA LEU A 63 12.81 -6.09 -4.21
C LEU A 63 14.06 -6.95 -4.47
N LYS A 64 14.29 -7.39 -5.72
CA LYS A 64 15.51 -8.11 -6.09
C LYS A 64 16.72 -7.18 -6.10
N VAL A 65 16.54 -5.95 -6.60
CA VAL A 65 17.59 -4.91 -6.52
C VAL A 65 17.95 -4.65 -5.07
N ALA A 66 16.96 -4.46 -4.20
CA ALA A 66 17.18 -4.20 -2.78
C ALA A 66 17.93 -5.36 -2.09
N ALA A 67 17.50 -6.59 -2.31
CA ALA A 67 18.16 -7.77 -1.75
C ALA A 67 19.61 -7.89 -2.19
N ALA A 68 19.89 -7.67 -3.48
CA ALA A 68 21.25 -7.69 -4.05
C ALA A 68 22.15 -6.57 -3.49
N ASN A 69 21.56 -5.49 -2.96
CA ASN A 69 22.26 -4.37 -2.33
C ASN A 69 22.25 -4.42 -0.79
N GLY A 70 22.08 -5.61 -0.21
CA GLY A 70 22.14 -5.82 1.23
C GLY A 70 20.91 -5.38 2.02
N LYS A 71 19.77 -5.16 1.34
CA LYS A 71 18.51 -4.73 1.94
C LYS A 71 17.39 -5.78 1.78
N PRO A 72 17.54 -7.00 2.33
CA PRO A 72 16.54 -8.07 2.17
C PRO A 72 15.21 -7.74 2.87
N GLN A 73 15.21 -6.79 3.80
CA GLN A 73 14.03 -6.29 4.52
C GLN A 73 13.52 -4.95 3.95
N PHE A 74 13.83 -4.64 2.69
CA PHE A 74 13.37 -3.41 2.05
C PHE A 74 11.86 -3.25 2.21
N HIS A 75 11.46 -2.13 2.83
CA HIS A 75 10.05 -1.91 3.13
C HIS A 75 9.38 -1.03 2.08
N LEU A 76 8.32 -1.56 1.48
CA LEU A 76 7.52 -0.82 0.51
C LEU A 76 6.05 -1.02 0.82
N PHE A 77 5.29 0.08 0.81
CA PHE A 77 3.87 0.04 1.04
C PHE A 77 3.14 1.04 0.14
N GLY A 78 1.92 0.67 -0.24
CA GLY A 78 1.07 1.49 -1.08
C GLY A 78 0.03 2.27 -0.30
N GLU A 79 -0.32 3.45 -0.81
CA GLU A 79 -1.48 4.18 -0.37
C GLU A 79 -2.69 3.84 -1.23
N GLY A 80 -3.75 3.37 -0.59
CA GLY A 80 -5.06 3.16 -1.21
C GLY A 80 -6.14 3.64 -0.26
N PHE A 81 -6.56 4.91 -0.43
CA PHE A 81 -7.51 5.52 0.48
C PHE A 81 -8.89 4.87 0.39
N GLY A 82 -9.41 4.51 1.55
CA GLY A 82 -10.79 4.07 1.71
C GLY A 82 -11.05 3.51 3.11
N ILE A 83 -12.24 3.81 3.63
CA ILE A 83 -12.67 3.45 4.97
C ILE A 83 -13.89 2.54 4.84
N ASP A 84 -13.88 1.40 5.52
CA ASP A 84 -15.05 0.54 5.64
C ASP A 84 -16.03 1.11 6.67
N LYS A 85 -17.31 0.89 6.43
CA LYS A 85 -18.34 1.12 7.45
C LYS A 85 -18.18 0.13 8.61
N PRO A 86 -18.82 0.40 9.77
CA PRO A 86 -18.85 -0.56 10.87
C PRO A 86 -19.29 -1.95 10.42
N TYR A 87 -18.52 -2.97 10.84
CA TYR A 87 -18.76 -4.40 10.53
C TYR A 87 -18.73 -4.78 9.04
N GLU A 88 -18.24 -3.89 8.15
CA GLU A 88 -17.99 -4.18 6.73
C GLU A 88 -16.48 -4.35 6.47
N ASP A 89 -16.12 -5.02 5.33
CA ASP A 89 -14.72 -5.32 4.98
C ASP A 89 -14.41 -5.18 3.49
N ALA A 90 -15.27 -4.53 2.73
CA ALA A 90 -15.11 -4.39 1.29
C ALA A 90 -13.81 -3.66 0.91
N MET A 91 -13.46 -2.60 1.65
CA MET A 91 -12.21 -1.87 1.43
C MET A 91 -10.99 -2.66 1.91
N ALA A 92 -11.07 -3.35 3.04
CA ALA A 92 -10.00 -4.24 3.50
C ALA A 92 -9.69 -5.30 2.43
N ARG A 93 -10.70 -5.91 1.81
CA ARG A 93 -10.52 -6.87 0.71
C ARG A 93 -9.95 -6.23 -0.54
N LYS A 94 -10.39 -5.02 -0.90
CA LYS A 94 -9.80 -4.27 -2.03
C LYS A 94 -8.32 -4.00 -1.79
N ILE A 95 -7.94 -3.56 -0.59
CA ILE A 95 -6.55 -3.33 -0.19
C ILE A 95 -5.73 -4.62 -0.36
N GLU A 96 -6.26 -5.78 0.07
CA GLU A 96 -5.56 -7.05 -0.07
C GLU A 96 -5.30 -7.44 -1.53
N THR A 97 -6.14 -7.05 -2.48
CA THR A 97 -5.87 -7.31 -3.91
C THR A 97 -4.63 -6.61 -4.43
N TYR A 98 -4.16 -5.55 -3.76
CA TYR A 98 -2.93 -4.85 -4.09
C TYR A 98 -1.71 -5.42 -3.37
N ALA A 99 -1.89 -6.12 -2.25
CA ALA A 99 -0.82 -6.84 -1.56
C ALA A 99 -0.67 -8.26 -2.14
N ARG A 100 -1.77 -8.98 -2.21
CA ARG A 100 -1.82 -10.32 -2.81
C ARG A 100 -3.18 -10.51 -3.48
N GLY A 101 -3.19 -10.79 -4.78
CA GLY A 101 -4.43 -11.13 -5.48
C GLY A 101 -5.02 -12.46 -5.06
N ALA A 102 -6.25 -12.74 -5.47
CA ALA A 102 -6.89 -14.04 -5.29
C ALA A 102 -6.11 -15.20 -5.96
N ASP A 103 -5.26 -14.86 -6.92
CA ASP A 103 -4.31 -15.75 -7.61
C ASP A 103 -3.07 -16.09 -6.76
N GLY A 104 -2.92 -15.47 -5.59
CA GLY A 104 -1.76 -15.64 -4.72
C GLY A 104 -0.47 -14.99 -5.23
N VAL A 105 -0.53 -14.26 -6.36
CA VAL A 105 0.63 -13.56 -6.94
C VAL A 105 1.03 -12.38 -6.05
N PRO A 106 2.29 -12.29 -5.59
CA PRO A 106 2.73 -11.19 -4.74
C PRO A 106 2.80 -9.88 -5.54
N ARG A 107 2.35 -8.81 -4.90
CA ARG A 107 2.36 -7.45 -5.42
C ARG A 107 3.12 -6.53 -4.45
N LEU A 108 2.43 -5.58 -3.82
CA LEU A 108 3.02 -4.74 -2.79
C LEU A 108 3.24 -5.53 -1.48
N PRO A 109 4.37 -5.37 -0.79
CA PRO A 109 4.60 -6.03 0.50
C PRO A 109 3.60 -5.63 1.59
N ALA A 110 3.05 -4.41 1.49
CA ALA A 110 2.04 -3.89 2.40
C ALA A 110 1.22 -2.77 1.75
N MET A 111 0.08 -2.47 2.36
CA MET A 111 -0.74 -1.28 2.08
C MET A 111 -1.02 -0.54 3.39
N ILE A 112 -1.24 0.77 3.31
CA ILE A 112 -1.65 1.57 4.48
C ILE A 112 -3.02 1.08 4.97
N ASN A 113 -3.17 0.94 6.29
CA ASN A 113 -4.38 0.42 6.92
C ASN A 113 -5.42 1.52 7.18
N PHE A 114 -6.01 2.06 6.11
CA PHE A 114 -7.08 3.05 6.21
C PHE A 114 -8.36 2.54 6.89
N PRO A 115 -8.78 1.28 6.73
CA PRO A 115 -9.92 0.76 7.49
C PRO A 115 -9.73 0.83 9.00
N LEU A 116 -8.53 0.51 9.50
CA LEU A 116 -8.23 0.64 10.93
C LEU A 116 -8.19 2.11 11.37
N TYR A 117 -7.55 2.98 10.59
CA TYR A 117 -7.54 4.43 10.83
C TYR A 117 -8.96 4.98 10.99
N GLY A 118 -9.87 4.64 10.07
CA GLY A 118 -11.26 5.08 10.14
C GLY A 118 -11.96 4.61 11.41
N THR A 119 -11.81 3.32 11.74
CA THR A 119 -12.43 2.74 12.95
C THR A 119 -11.84 3.32 14.25
N LEU A 120 -10.52 3.59 14.30
CA LEU A 120 -9.91 4.27 15.44
C LEU A 120 -10.52 5.66 15.64
N GLY A 121 -10.70 6.42 14.55
CA GLY A 121 -11.37 7.71 14.60
C GLY A 121 -12.83 7.62 15.06
N ASP A 122 -13.57 6.60 14.61
CA ASP A 122 -14.95 6.39 15.01
C ASP A 122 -15.06 6.08 16.51
N VAL A 123 -14.24 5.16 17.00
CA VAL A 123 -14.32 4.73 18.40
C VAL A 123 -13.78 5.79 19.36
N PHE A 124 -12.57 6.32 19.11
CA PHE A 124 -11.91 7.19 20.09
C PHE A 124 -12.28 8.66 19.97
N ALA A 125 -12.57 9.16 18.76
CA ALA A 125 -12.90 10.56 18.57
C ALA A 125 -14.41 10.83 18.44
N ARG A 126 -15.20 9.84 17.98
CA ARG A 126 -16.64 9.99 17.75
C ARG A 126 -17.54 9.18 18.72
N GLY A 127 -16.93 8.41 19.64
CA GLY A 127 -17.64 7.68 20.67
C GLY A 127 -18.43 6.46 20.18
N HIS A 128 -18.04 5.87 19.06
CA HIS A 128 -18.64 4.63 18.57
C HIS A 128 -18.37 3.44 19.50
N PRO A 129 -19.20 2.38 19.44
CA PRO A 129 -19.02 1.21 20.28
C PRO A 129 -17.64 0.55 20.12
N PRO A 130 -16.93 0.21 21.20
CA PRO A 130 -15.62 -0.48 21.12
C PRO A 130 -15.63 -1.81 20.36
N GLY A 131 -16.80 -2.46 20.24
CA GLY A 131 -16.98 -3.67 19.46
C GLY A 131 -16.64 -3.51 17.97
N GLU A 132 -16.77 -2.29 17.43
CA GLU A 132 -16.34 -1.99 16.04
C GLU A 132 -14.83 -2.14 15.87
N LEU A 133 -14.06 -1.70 16.87
CA LEU A 133 -12.61 -1.87 16.85
C LEU A 133 -12.22 -3.35 17.01
N GLY A 134 -12.89 -4.09 17.88
CA GLY A 134 -12.69 -5.53 18.00
C GLY A 134 -12.91 -6.24 16.68
N PHE A 135 -14.04 -5.97 16.02
CA PHE A 135 -14.32 -6.50 14.67
C PHE A 135 -13.21 -6.13 13.67
N ARG A 136 -12.79 -4.86 13.65
CA ARG A 136 -11.77 -4.38 12.70
C ARG A 136 -10.43 -5.08 12.87
N ILE A 137 -9.99 -5.30 14.10
CA ILE A 137 -8.75 -6.02 14.40
C ILE A 137 -8.86 -7.48 13.97
N GLU A 138 -9.94 -8.17 14.33
CA GLU A 138 -10.17 -9.55 13.91
C GLU A 138 -10.26 -9.69 12.39
N ASN A 139 -10.94 -8.76 11.73
CA ASN A 139 -11.09 -8.75 10.29
C ASN A 139 -9.74 -8.53 9.60
N MET A 140 -8.92 -7.60 10.07
CA MET A 140 -7.56 -7.36 9.59
C MET A 140 -6.72 -8.64 9.62
N MET A 141 -6.79 -9.40 10.72
CA MET A 141 -6.06 -10.66 10.87
C MET A 141 -6.58 -11.79 9.96
N LYS A 142 -7.82 -11.72 9.50
CA LYS A 142 -8.44 -12.71 8.61
C LYS A 142 -8.25 -12.38 7.14
N VAL A 143 -8.28 -11.10 6.79
CA VAL A 143 -8.30 -10.65 5.39
C VAL A 143 -6.89 -10.50 4.83
N HIS A 144 -5.96 -9.92 5.61
CA HIS A 144 -4.63 -9.61 5.11
C HIS A 144 -3.65 -10.75 5.35
N ALA A 145 -2.85 -11.06 4.30
CA ALA A 145 -1.83 -12.10 4.38
C ALA A 145 -0.70 -11.77 5.37
N ASP A 146 -0.34 -10.49 5.47
CA ASP A 146 0.66 -10.01 6.43
C ASP A 146 0.20 -8.69 7.09
N PRO A 147 -0.75 -8.74 8.04
CA PRO A 147 -1.30 -7.54 8.67
C PRO A 147 -0.26 -6.77 9.50
N TRP A 148 0.81 -7.42 9.94
CA TRP A 148 1.85 -6.82 10.77
C TRP A 148 2.76 -5.87 10.01
N ARG A 149 2.81 -5.96 8.68
CA ARG A 149 3.57 -5.05 7.83
C ARG A 149 2.80 -3.81 7.41
N MET A 150 1.51 -3.75 7.68
CA MET A 150 0.66 -2.62 7.29
C MET A 150 0.93 -1.41 8.18
N PRO A 151 1.35 -0.26 7.62
CA PRO A 151 1.45 0.98 8.38
C PRO A 151 0.09 1.35 8.98
N THR A 152 0.07 1.61 10.28
CA THR A 152 -1.10 2.07 11.03
C THR A 152 -0.86 3.47 11.57
N PHE A 153 -1.91 4.27 11.68
CA PHE A 153 -1.80 5.67 12.06
C PHE A 153 -3.13 6.16 12.65
N VAL A 154 -3.11 7.30 13.31
CA VAL A 154 -4.29 7.92 13.94
C VAL A 154 -4.61 9.30 13.34
N ASP A 155 -3.69 9.86 12.56
CA ASP A 155 -3.86 11.15 11.90
C ASP A 155 -3.30 11.11 10.48
N ASN A 156 -3.74 12.04 9.61
CA ASN A 156 -3.41 12.07 8.21
C ASN A 156 -3.17 13.52 7.76
N HIS A 157 -3.05 13.77 6.45
CA HIS A 157 -2.87 15.10 5.89
C HIS A 157 -3.85 16.14 6.47
N PRO A 158 -3.48 17.42 6.51
CA PRO A 158 -4.36 18.49 7.02
C PRO A 158 -5.73 18.57 6.34
N ASP A 159 -5.82 18.15 5.08
CA ASP A 159 -7.05 18.12 4.29
C ASP A 159 -7.92 16.88 4.58
N ALA A 160 -7.33 15.80 5.07
CA ALA A 160 -8.06 14.71 5.66
C ALA A 160 -8.27 15.08 7.12
N LEU A 161 -9.49 15.33 7.52
CA LEU A 161 -9.89 15.73 8.88
C LEU A 161 -9.03 15.06 9.95
N ALA A 162 -8.03 15.81 10.43
CA ALA A 162 -7.10 15.37 11.44
C ALA A 162 -7.85 14.81 12.67
N PHE A 163 -7.34 13.73 13.24
CA PHE A 163 -7.93 13.10 14.43
C PHE A 163 -8.16 14.12 15.55
N ALA A 164 -7.19 15.00 15.77
CA ALA A 164 -7.22 16.07 16.78
C ALA A 164 -8.23 17.20 16.49
N LYS A 165 -8.74 17.35 15.26
CA LYS A 165 -9.70 18.41 14.89
C LYS A 165 -11.15 17.94 14.91
N ARG A 166 -11.41 16.69 15.30
CA ARG A 166 -12.74 16.08 15.30
C ARG A 166 -13.38 15.98 16.70
N ASN A 167 -12.72 16.55 17.71
CA ASN A 167 -13.22 16.69 19.08
C ASN A 167 -13.82 18.06 19.30
#